data_3ba5e0407149676dbb47798f0c51467f
#
_entry.id   3ba5e0407149676dbb47798f0c51467f
#
_cell.length_a   1.000
_cell.length_b   1.000
_cell.length_c   1.000
_cell.angle_alpha   90.00
_cell.angle_beta   90.00
_cell.angle_gamma   90.00
#
_symmetry.space_group_name_H-M   'P 1'
#
loop_
_entity.id
_entity.type
_entity.pdbx_description
1 polymer ?
#
loop_
_entity_poly.entity_id
_entity_poly.type
_entity_poly.pdbx_seq_one_letter_code
_entity_poly.pdbx_strand_id
1 'polypeptide(L)'
;MSQTVKRCAVVAVLAIANAEGCRTSPYQCSAGVWTNGIGHTEGVTPRSQISERQAAVNLVYDVMRVERGIDACMSAEMPQPVYDTAVSFAFNVGVRAACSSTFARYIRLQHWSDACNELRRWVFVKGVRNRGLENRRANETAYCLQGVS
;
A
#
# COMPACT_ATOMS: atom_id res chain seq x y z
N MET A 1 13.20 -24.55 -11.35
CA MET A 1 13.49 -23.13 -11.64
C MET A 1 13.20 -22.32 -10.38
N SER A 2 14.17 -21.55 -9.90
CA SER A 2 13.96 -20.62 -8.80
C SER A 2 13.03 -19.50 -9.31
N GLN A 3 11.81 -19.42 -8.77
CA GLN A 3 10.96 -18.26 -9.03
C GLN A 3 11.63 -17.04 -8.37
N THR A 4 12.01 -16.07 -9.17
CA THR A 4 12.50 -14.80 -8.64
C THR A 4 11.36 -14.13 -7.87
N VAL A 5 11.52 -14.04 -6.56
CA VAL A 5 10.51 -13.38 -5.73
C VAL A 5 10.53 -11.90 -6.05
N LYS A 6 9.43 -11.38 -6.58
CA LYS A 6 9.31 -9.96 -6.89
C LYS A 6 9.27 -9.14 -5.60
N ARG A 7 9.92 -8.00 -5.63
CA ARG A 7 9.97 -7.03 -4.53
C ARG A 7 9.52 -5.65 -5.02
N CYS A 8 8.98 -4.88 -4.09
CA CYS A 8 8.63 -3.48 -4.33
C CYS A 8 9.88 -2.68 -4.69
N ALA A 9 9.82 -1.89 -5.74
CA ALA A 9 10.92 -1.03 -6.15
C ALA A 9 11.21 0.05 -5.10
N VAL A 10 12.47 0.46 -4.97
CA VAL A 10 12.88 1.50 -4.00
C VAL A 10 12.09 2.79 -4.19
N VAL A 11 11.86 3.20 -5.43
CA VAL A 11 11.06 4.39 -5.74
C VAL A 11 9.63 4.27 -5.21
N ALA A 12 9.04 3.08 -5.25
CA ALA A 12 7.70 2.84 -4.72
C ALA A 12 7.68 2.85 -3.20
N VAL A 13 8.70 2.31 -2.54
CA VAL A 13 8.84 2.39 -1.06
C VAL A 13 8.97 3.85 -0.62
N LEU A 14 9.73 4.66 -1.34
CA LEU A 14 9.86 6.10 -1.07
C LEU A 14 8.52 6.83 -1.28
N ALA A 15 7.76 6.46 -2.29
CA ALA A 15 6.43 7.03 -2.54
C ALA A 15 5.45 6.68 -1.41
N ILE A 16 5.48 5.44 -0.89
CA ILE A 16 4.69 5.03 0.27
C ILE A 16 5.09 5.86 1.49
N ALA A 17 6.37 5.98 1.77
CA ALA A 17 6.89 6.78 2.88
C ALA A 17 6.44 8.24 2.79
N ASN A 18 6.50 8.84 1.61
CA ASN A 18 6.06 10.21 1.37
C ASN A 18 4.54 10.37 1.56
N ALA A 19 3.75 9.40 1.10
CA ALA A 19 2.30 9.41 1.26
C ALA A 19 1.86 9.28 2.73
N GLU A 20 2.55 8.43 3.50
CA GLU A 20 2.23 8.19 4.91
C GLU A 20 2.76 9.29 5.84
N GLY A 21 3.87 9.95 5.49
CA GLY A 21 4.60 10.85 6.37
C GLY A 21 5.29 10.10 7.51
N CYS A 22 6.10 10.81 8.29
CA CYS A 22 6.81 10.22 9.42
C CYS A 22 6.49 10.98 10.71
N ARG A 23 6.00 10.26 11.73
CA ARG A 23 5.76 10.81 13.08
C ARG A 23 6.33 9.87 14.13
N THR A 24 7.23 10.38 14.96
CA THR A 24 7.83 9.62 16.06
C THR A 24 6.91 9.46 17.26
N SER A 25 5.96 10.39 17.44
CA SER A 25 4.91 10.30 18.45
C SER A 25 3.65 9.66 17.89
N PRO A 26 2.89 8.88 18.69
CA PRO A 26 1.70 8.21 18.21
C PRO A 26 0.58 9.22 17.93
N TYR A 27 -0.21 8.94 16.89
CA TYR A 27 -1.41 9.69 16.53
C TYR A 27 -2.49 8.74 16.03
N GLN A 28 -3.75 9.18 16.03
CA GLN A 28 -4.83 8.42 15.39
C GLN A 28 -4.96 8.84 13.93
N CYS A 29 -4.92 7.87 13.02
CA CYS A 29 -5.19 8.14 11.61
C CYS A 29 -6.68 8.46 11.38
N SER A 30 -7.06 8.83 10.15
CA SER A 30 -8.44 9.16 9.80
C SER A 30 -9.44 8.03 10.09
N ALA A 31 -8.98 6.78 10.14
CA ALA A 31 -9.78 5.61 10.52
C ALA A 31 -9.80 5.36 12.03
N GLY A 32 -9.17 6.19 12.85
CA GLY A 32 -9.13 6.06 14.32
C GLY A 32 -8.10 5.07 14.85
N VAL A 33 -7.20 4.57 14.01
CA VAL A 33 -6.16 3.60 14.41
C VAL A 33 -4.92 4.33 14.92
N TRP A 34 -4.39 3.91 16.09
CA TRP A 34 -3.13 4.43 16.60
C TRP A 34 -1.97 4.08 15.68
N THR A 35 -1.21 5.07 15.29
CA THR A 35 -0.18 5.01 14.25
C THR A 35 1.04 5.80 14.69
N ASN A 36 2.24 5.34 14.37
CA ASN A 36 3.47 6.14 14.49
C ASN A 36 4.44 5.82 13.34
N GLY A 37 5.59 6.46 13.36
CA GLY A 37 6.59 6.29 12.30
C GLY A 37 6.04 6.65 10.93
N ILE A 38 6.18 5.73 10.00
CA ILE A 38 5.74 5.89 8.61
C ILE A 38 4.53 4.96 8.39
N GLY A 39 3.39 5.36 8.92
CA GLY A 39 2.14 4.61 8.80
C GLY A 39 2.09 3.28 9.56
N HIS A 40 2.99 3.07 10.53
CA HIS A 40 3.05 1.83 11.29
C HIS A 40 1.98 1.78 12.37
N THR A 41 1.22 0.69 12.45
CA THR A 41 0.10 0.52 13.37
C THR A 41 0.25 -0.64 14.34
N GLU A 42 1.05 -1.67 13.99
CA GLU A 42 1.20 -2.87 14.81
C GLU A 42 1.82 -2.54 16.18
N GLY A 43 1.10 -2.89 17.24
CA GLY A 43 1.55 -2.67 18.60
C GLY A 43 1.60 -1.21 19.06
N VAL A 44 1.08 -0.26 18.25
CA VAL A 44 1.11 1.17 18.58
C VAL A 44 0.00 1.50 19.59
N THR A 45 0.42 2.16 20.68
CA THR A 45 -0.47 2.67 21.73
C THR A 45 -0.30 4.19 21.87
N PRO A 46 -1.19 4.89 22.61
CA PRO A 46 -1.05 6.33 22.85
C PRO A 46 0.28 6.75 23.49
N ARG A 47 1.04 5.80 24.06
CA ARG A 47 2.32 6.05 24.76
C ARG A 47 3.54 5.64 23.94
N SER A 48 3.34 5.04 22.76
CA SER A 48 4.44 4.56 21.92
C SER A 48 5.18 5.71 21.25
N GLN A 49 6.46 5.87 21.54
CA GLN A 49 7.36 6.78 20.83
C GLN A 49 8.51 5.99 20.20
N ILE A 50 8.94 6.40 19.01
CA ILE A 50 10.03 5.77 18.29
C ILE A 50 10.98 6.79 17.69
N SER A 51 12.22 6.37 17.37
CA SER A 51 13.16 7.17 16.60
C SER A 51 12.83 7.13 15.10
N GLU A 52 13.35 8.07 14.32
CA GLU A 52 13.24 8.04 12.86
C GLU A 52 13.88 6.76 12.26
N ARG A 53 14.99 6.30 12.83
CA ARG A 53 15.62 5.05 12.43
C ARG A 53 14.68 3.86 12.64
N GLN A 54 14.03 3.78 13.79
CA GLN A 54 13.05 2.73 14.06
C GLN A 54 11.85 2.83 13.14
N ALA A 55 11.41 4.04 12.81
CA ALA A 55 10.36 4.27 11.82
C ALA A 55 10.72 3.69 10.44
N ALA A 56 11.95 3.88 10.00
CA ALA A 56 12.44 3.33 8.73
C ALA A 56 12.50 1.79 8.77
N VAL A 57 12.97 1.21 9.88
CA VAL A 57 13.00 -0.24 10.06
C VAL A 57 11.59 -0.81 10.04
N ASN A 58 10.65 -0.20 10.75
CA ASN A 58 9.25 -0.64 10.79
C ASN A 58 8.62 -0.57 9.40
N LEU A 59 8.90 0.47 8.61
CA LEU A 59 8.42 0.59 7.24
C LEU A 59 8.86 -0.59 6.39
N VAL A 60 10.14 -0.97 6.46
CA VAL A 60 10.66 -2.11 5.69
C VAL A 60 9.95 -3.40 6.07
N TYR A 61 9.78 -3.67 7.36
CA TYR A 61 9.04 -4.85 7.83
C TYR A 61 7.57 -4.82 7.39
N ASP A 62 6.92 -3.67 7.46
CA ASP A 62 5.53 -3.53 7.04
C ASP A 62 5.37 -3.76 5.53
N VAL A 63 6.28 -3.23 4.72
CA VAL A 63 6.30 -3.47 3.27
C VAL A 63 6.51 -4.95 2.98
N MET A 64 7.46 -5.61 3.64
CA MET A 64 7.71 -7.05 3.46
C MET A 64 6.49 -7.90 3.84
N ARG A 65 5.78 -7.53 4.90
CA ARG A 65 4.54 -8.21 5.32
C ARG A 65 3.45 -8.04 4.27
N VAL A 66 3.31 -6.85 3.72
CA VAL A 66 2.34 -6.58 2.63
C VAL A 66 2.71 -7.35 1.36
N GLU A 67 3.98 -7.37 0.99
CA GLU A 67 4.47 -8.15 -0.16
C GLU A 67 4.10 -9.62 -0.02
N ARG A 68 4.32 -10.22 1.15
CA ARG A 68 3.91 -11.63 1.39
C ARG A 68 2.41 -11.83 1.22
N GLY A 69 1.60 -10.89 1.68
CA GLY A 69 0.14 -10.95 1.51
C GLY A 69 -0.28 -10.87 0.04
N ILE A 70 0.32 -9.95 -0.70
CA ILE A 70 0.07 -9.78 -2.15
C ILE A 70 0.50 -11.03 -2.92
N ASP A 71 1.68 -11.57 -2.64
CA ASP A 71 2.19 -12.78 -3.30
C ASP A 71 1.26 -13.97 -3.06
N ALA A 72 0.65 -14.06 -1.89
CA ALA A 72 -0.28 -15.13 -1.54
C ALA A 72 -1.64 -15.01 -2.22
N CYS A 73 -2.21 -13.80 -2.30
CA CYS A 73 -3.59 -13.61 -2.79
C CYS A 73 -3.69 -13.13 -4.24
N MET A 74 -2.63 -12.57 -4.77
CA MET A 74 -2.55 -12.05 -6.15
C MET A 74 -1.41 -12.76 -6.89
N SER A 75 -1.49 -14.08 -7.00
CA SER A 75 -0.42 -14.95 -7.50
C SER A 75 -0.26 -14.88 -9.04
N ALA A 76 -0.18 -13.69 -9.58
CA ALA A 76 0.07 -13.45 -10.99
C ALA A 76 1.44 -12.79 -11.20
N GLU A 77 2.05 -13.02 -12.36
CA GLU A 77 3.29 -12.35 -12.72
C GLU A 77 3.00 -10.92 -13.22
N MET A 78 2.98 -9.98 -12.28
CA MET A 78 2.64 -8.60 -12.55
C MET A 78 3.82 -7.84 -13.16
N PRO A 79 3.56 -6.88 -14.10
CA PRO A 79 4.55 -5.85 -14.41
C PRO A 79 4.97 -5.11 -13.13
N GLN A 80 6.23 -4.67 -13.05
CA GLN A 80 6.76 -4.04 -11.83
C GLN A 80 5.91 -2.86 -11.34
N PRO A 81 5.48 -1.89 -12.18
CA PRO A 81 4.63 -0.81 -11.70
C PRO A 81 3.27 -1.27 -11.16
N VAL A 82 2.71 -2.33 -11.69
CA VAL A 82 1.46 -2.92 -11.20
C VAL A 82 1.69 -3.56 -9.83
N TYR A 83 2.77 -4.30 -9.66
CA TYR A 83 3.14 -4.89 -8.36
C TYR A 83 3.37 -3.82 -7.29
N ASP A 84 4.17 -2.81 -7.61
CA ASP A 84 4.44 -1.70 -6.70
C ASP A 84 3.15 -1.01 -6.25
N THR A 85 2.23 -0.83 -7.18
CA THR A 85 0.91 -0.23 -6.89
C THR A 85 0.06 -1.13 -6.00
N ALA A 86 0.08 -2.44 -6.25
CA ALA A 86 -0.62 -3.40 -5.39
C ALA A 86 -0.10 -3.33 -3.94
N VAL A 87 1.21 -3.21 -3.76
CA VAL A 87 1.83 -3.05 -2.44
C VAL A 87 1.42 -1.72 -1.80
N SER A 88 1.49 -0.61 -2.52
CA SER A 88 1.08 0.71 -2.01
C SER A 88 -0.39 0.73 -1.61
N PHE A 89 -1.25 0.19 -2.43
CA PHE A 89 -2.69 0.09 -2.16
C PHE A 89 -2.96 -0.76 -0.92
N ALA A 90 -2.39 -1.95 -0.86
CA ALA A 90 -2.58 -2.85 0.27
C ALA A 90 -1.96 -2.32 1.57
N PHE A 91 -0.86 -1.58 1.48
CA PHE A 91 -0.26 -0.88 2.63
C PHE A 91 -1.27 0.10 3.24
N ASN A 92 -2.00 0.82 2.41
CA ASN A 92 -2.98 1.82 2.84
C ASN A 92 -4.30 1.21 3.34
N VAL A 93 -4.92 0.32 2.56
CA VAL A 93 -6.25 -0.21 2.88
C VAL A 93 -6.22 -1.48 3.72
N GLY A 94 -5.06 -2.07 3.88
CA GLY A 94 -4.87 -3.37 4.53
C GLY A 94 -4.88 -4.53 3.53
N VAL A 95 -4.06 -5.53 3.80
CA VAL A 95 -3.90 -6.72 2.92
C VAL A 95 -5.23 -7.44 2.72
N ARG A 96 -6.01 -7.63 3.78
CA ARG A 96 -7.29 -8.34 3.70
C ARG A 96 -8.27 -7.65 2.75
N ALA A 97 -8.44 -6.34 2.88
CA ALA A 97 -9.32 -5.56 2.02
C ALA A 97 -8.82 -5.56 0.57
N ALA A 98 -7.51 -5.40 0.36
CA ALA A 98 -6.90 -5.44 -0.95
C ALA A 98 -7.11 -6.81 -1.63
N CYS A 99 -6.90 -7.90 -0.91
CA CYS A 99 -7.08 -9.26 -1.43
C CYS A 99 -8.53 -9.58 -1.82
N SER A 100 -9.50 -9.00 -1.14
CA SER A 100 -10.94 -9.19 -1.39
C SER A 100 -11.51 -8.22 -2.43
N SER A 101 -10.71 -7.29 -2.92
CA SER A 101 -11.15 -6.21 -3.80
C SER A 101 -11.36 -6.67 -5.25
N THR A 102 -12.11 -5.87 -5.99
CA THR A 102 -12.21 -6.01 -7.45
C THR A 102 -10.86 -5.78 -8.13
N PHE A 103 -10.01 -4.91 -7.56
CA PHE A 103 -8.62 -4.75 -8.00
C PHE A 103 -7.89 -6.09 -8.03
N ALA A 104 -7.92 -6.85 -6.92
CA ALA A 104 -7.28 -8.17 -6.84
C ALA A 104 -7.85 -9.16 -7.85
N ARG A 105 -9.17 -9.13 -8.08
CA ARG A 105 -9.81 -9.97 -9.09
C ARG A 105 -9.26 -9.68 -10.48
N TYR A 106 -9.13 -8.43 -10.86
CA TYR A 106 -8.54 -8.05 -12.14
C TYR A 106 -7.07 -8.44 -12.25
N ILE A 107 -6.31 -8.31 -11.15
CA ILE A 107 -4.91 -8.77 -11.11
C ILE A 107 -4.82 -10.28 -11.42
N ARG A 108 -5.64 -11.10 -10.77
CA ARG A 108 -5.66 -12.55 -11.00
C ARG A 108 -6.05 -12.92 -12.44
N LEU A 109 -6.85 -12.10 -13.09
CA LEU A 109 -7.24 -12.26 -14.50
C LEU A 109 -6.21 -11.63 -15.46
N GLN A 110 -5.17 -10.99 -14.95
CA GLN A 110 -4.16 -10.26 -15.71
C GLN A 110 -4.74 -9.11 -16.55
N HIS A 111 -5.86 -8.55 -16.10
CA HIS A 111 -6.48 -7.35 -16.67
C HIS A 111 -5.88 -6.10 -16.01
N TRP A 112 -4.63 -5.78 -16.38
CA TRP A 112 -3.83 -4.76 -15.70
C TRP A 112 -4.46 -3.36 -15.76
N SER A 113 -4.92 -2.94 -16.93
CA SER A 113 -5.54 -1.62 -17.11
C SER A 113 -6.79 -1.46 -16.26
N ASP A 114 -7.65 -2.49 -16.25
CA ASP A 114 -8.87 -2.48 -15.43
C ASP A 114 -8.53 -2.44 -13.95
N ALA A 115 -7.52 -3.21 -13.53
CA ALA A 115 -7.04 -3.19 -12.14
C ALA A 115 -6.57 -1.79 -11.74
N CYS A 116 -5.70 -1.17 -12.55
CA CYS A 116 -5.19 0.17 -12.27
C CYS A 116 -6.32 1.20 -12.12
N ASN A 117 -7.30 1.16 -13.00
CA ASN A 117 -8.42 2.11 -12.99
C ASN A 117 -9.40 1.87 -11.84
N GLU A 118 -9.49 0.65 -11.32
CA GLU A 118 -10.37 0.30 -10.20
C GLU A 118 -9.98 1.01 -8.90
N LEU A 119 -8.71 1.38 -8.75
CA LEU A 119 -8.20 2.07 -7.55
C LEU A 119 -8.92 3.39 -7.27
N ARG A 120 -9.42 4.07 -8.29
CA ARG A 120 -10.11 5.36 -8.16
C ARG A 120 -11.37 5.31 -7.30
N ARG A 121 -11.90 4.11 -7.03
CA ARG A 121 -13.07 3.93 -6.16
C ARG A 121 -12.71 3.98 -4.68
N TRP A 122 -11.44 3.85 -4.32
CA TRP A 122 -10.97 3.75 -2.94
C TRP A 122 -10.57 5.10 -2.34
N VAL A 123 -11.55 5.99 -2.26
CA VAL A 123 -11.35 7.39 -1.87
C VAL A 123 -12.23 7.83 -0.70
N PHE A 124 -12.89 6.88 -0.01
CA PHE A 124 -13.82 7.17 1.07
C PHE A 124 -13.27 6.74 2.43
N VAL A 125 -13.54 7.56 3.45
CA VAL A 125 -13.32 7.23 4.86
C VAL A 125 -14.66 7.37 5.56
N LYS A 126 -15.17 6.29 6.17
CA LYS A 126 -16.49 6.28 6.84
C LYS A 126 -17.60 6.84 5.95
N GLY A 127 -17.59 6.50 4.68
CA GLY A 127 -18.58 6.93 3.69
C GLY A 127 -18.42 8.37 3.18
N VAL A 128 -17.39 9.09 3.64
CA VAL A 128 -17.12 10.47 3.22
C VAL A 128 -15.89 10.50 2.32
N ARG A 129 -15.98 11.22 1.21
CA ARG A 129 -14.90 11.40 0.25
C ARG A 129 -13.72 12.11 0.91
N ASN A 130 -12.51 11.57 0.75
CA ASN A 130 -11.30 12.07 1.35
C ASN A 130 -10.32 12.53 0.29
N ARG A 131 -9.94 13.81 0.32
CA ARG A 131 -9.05 14.42 -0.68
C ARG A 131 -7.65 13.80 -0.70
N GLY A 132 -7.12 13.45 0.47
CA GLY A 132 -5.81 12.79 0.55
C GLY A 132 -5.82 11.42 -0.14
N LEU A 133 -6.90 10.66 0.03
CA LEU A 133 -7.09 9.38 -0.67
C LEU A 133 -7.30 9.58 -2.18
N GLU A 134 -8.03 10.60 -2.59
CA GLU A 134 -8.18 10.93 -4.02
C GLU A 134 -6.83 11.17 -4.67
N ASN A 135 -5.98 11.99 -4.05
CA ASN A 135 -4.64 12.28 -4.54
C ASN A 135 -3.77 11.03 -4.57
N ARG A 136 -3.83 10.21 -3.52
CA ARG A 136 -3.08 8.95 -3.45
C ARG A 136 -3.49 7.99 -4.55
N ARG A 137 -4.80 7.78 -4.74
CA ARG A 137 -5.31 6.90 -5.81
C ARG A 137 -4.96 7.41 -7.20
N ALA A 138 -5.00 8.72 -7.40
CA ALA A 138 -4.60 9.32 -8.68
C ALA A 138 -3.13 9.04 -9.00
N ASN A 139 -2.24 9.22 -8.03
CA ASN A 139 -0.81 8.93 -8.18
C ASN A 139 -0.54 7.44 -8.40
N GLU A 140 -1.18 6.57 -7.62
CA GLU A 140 -1.06 5.11 -7.77
C GLU A 140 -1.56 4.65 -9.15
N THR A 141 -2.70 5.16 -9.60
CA THR A 141 -3.27 4.81 -10.91
C THR A 141 -2.33 5.20 -12.04
N ALA A 142 -1.80 6.43 -12.01
CA ALA A 142 -0.87 6.92 -13.04
C ALA A 142 0.41 6.07 -13.10
N TYR A 143 0.98 5.74 -11.94
CA TYR A 143 2.17 4.88 -11.86
C TYR A 143 1.87 3.45 -12.32
N CYS A 144 0.76 2.89 -11.90
CA CYS A 144 0.30 1.55 -12.29
C CYS A 144 0.18 1.43 -13.83
N LEU A 145 -0.43 2.42 -14.47
CA LEU A 145 -0.62 2.45 -15.92
C LEU A 145 0.70 2.53 -16.71
N GLN A 146 1.79 2.96 -16.11
CA GLN A 146 3.12 2.90 -16.76
C GLN A 146 3.57 1.46 -17.03
N GLY A 147 3.09 0.49 -16.28
CA GLY A 147 3.35 -0.94 -16.49
C GLY A 147 2.44 -1.58 -17.56
N VAL A 148 1.51 -0.83 -18.09
CA VAL A 148 0.53 -1.28 -19.10
C VAL A 148 0.85 -0.61 -20.43
N SER A 149 1.31 -1.38 -21.37
CA SER A 149 1.62 -0.89 -22.72
C SER A 149 0.68 -1.51 -23.75
#